data_a1a9609c1fc0ba08b5928079a97cad63
#
_entry.id   a1a9609c1fc0ba08b5928079a97cad63
#
_cell.length_a   1.000
_cell.length_b   1.000
_cell.length_c   1.000
_cell.angle_alpha   90.00
_cell.angle_beta   90.00
_cell.angle_gamma   90.00
#
_symmetry.space_group_name_H-M   'P 1'
#
loop_
_entity.id
_entity.type
_entity.pdbx_description
1 polymer ?
#
loop_
_entity_poly.entity_id
_entity_poly.type
_entity_poly.pdbx_seq_one_letter_code
_entity_poly.pdbx_strand_id
1 'polypeptide(L)'
;MNGIPGNKARSIAARLAVRRGEFVQLRRRLLAKTWLWYACFIVAGTAILVPGRHTRIPTLAAGEIAPSDVVMDRDVVLPDPESTEEKRRRASAEVLPVYVFEPDVASALLDKLNRVFQEGRRQPGGTTAELAHRLSTIGSLVIRPREAEVLRAARFSEELDGSLREVVQRLYRQGIVSDRMELLQSADRGITLKTAGKSDEHVELDVYRFLDGGPGLPEVVEQGLAAETGIRRDWRAPLAAMLARAMVPNVVLDRAETLARRLKAASSVEEVSVRLPRGKVLVRRGDEVTPQTARLLAALAERNSSSEPLPSLVGVALLLG
;
A
#
# COMPACT_ATOMS: atom_id res chain seq x y z
N MET A 1 -62.82 78.71 -70.62
CA MET A 1 -63.69 77.54 -70.32
C MET A 1 -62.91 76.52 -69.52
N ASN A 2 -63.38 76.25 -68.33
CA ASN A 2 -63.15 75.09 -67.45
C ASN A 2 -61.69 74.78 -66.99
N GLY A 3 -61.24 74.91 -65.81
CA GLY A 3 -61.86 74.70 -64.54
C GLY A 3 -61.36 73.40 -63.92
N ILE A 4 -60.32 73.42 -63.11
CA ILE A 4 -59.79 72.27 -62.40
C ILE A 4 -59.94 72.37 -60.90
N PRO A 5 -60.46 71.38 -60.21
CA PRO A 5 -60.25 71.25 -58.78
C PRO A 5 -59.52 69.94 -58.49
N GLY A 6 -58.24 70.03 -58.29
CA GLY A 6 -57.35 68.86 -57.98
C GLY A 6 -56.63 68.92 -56.67
N ASN A 7 -56.82 69.93 -55.80
CA ASN A 7 -55.89 70.10 -54.69
C ASN A 7 -56.43 69.72 -53.28
N LYS A 8 -57.75 69.39 -53.14
CA LYS A 8 -58.30 68.99 -51.85
C LYS A 8 -58.15 67.52 -51.49
N ALA A 9 -58.11 66.65 -52.52
CA ALA A 9 -57.99 65.23 -52.26
C ALA A 9 -56.59 64.81 -51.77
N ARG A 10 -55.51 65.45 -52.21
CA ARG A 10 -54.14 65.16 -51.76
C ARG A 10 -53.88 65.54 -50.31
N SER A 11 -54.53 66.60 -49.80
CA SER A 11 -54.32 67.03 -48.38
C SER A 11 -55.05 66.14 -47.38
N ILE A 12 -56.14 65.51 -47.75
CA ILE A 12 -56.84 64.57 -46.86
C ILE A 12 -56.10 63.19 -46.80
N ALA A 13 -55.57 62.73 -47.91
CA ALA A 13 -54.74 61.47 -47.90
C ALA A 13 -53.46 61.61 -47.09
N ALA A 14 -52.79 62.80 -47.14
CA ALA A 14 -51.60 63.05 -46.36
C ALA A 14 -51.91 63.12 -44.85
N ARG A 15 -53.05 63.73 -44.45
CA ARG A 15 -53.45 63.77 -43.01
C ARG A 15 -53.88 62.41 -42.46
N LEU A 16 -54.42 61.52 -43.25
CA LEU A 16 -54.76 60.14 -42.86
C LEU A 16 -53.54 59.22 -42.76
N ALA A 17 -52.51 59.41 -43.62
CA ALA A 17 -51.29 58.71 -43.57
C ALA A 17 -50.42 58.98 -42.31
N VAL A 18 -50.37 60.27 -41.89
CA VAL A 18 -49.69 60.73 -40.69
C VAL A 18 -50.36 60.15 -39.40
N ARG A 19 -51.71 60.15 -39.36
CA ARG A 19 -52.43 59.54 -38.24
C ARG A 19 -52.26 58.02 -38.14
N ARG A 20 -52.12 57.34 -39.26
CA ARG A 20 -51.83 55.87 -39.24
C ARG A 20 -50.43 55.60 -38.70
N GLY A 21 -49.41 56.40 -39.00
CA GLY A 21 -48.08 56.24 -38.50
C GLY A 21 -47.97 56.40 -36.96
N GLU A 22 -48.71 57.41 -36.44
CA GLU A 22 -48.72 57.65 -34.98
C GLU A 22 -49.48 56.55 -34.21
N PHE A 23 -50.54 56.02 -34.76
CA PHE A 23 -51.29 54.91 -34.18
C PHE A 23 -50.43 53.59 -34.15
N VAL A 24 -49.63 53.32 -35.17
CA VAL A 24 -48.75 52.16 -35.25
C VAL A 24 -47.59 52.31 -34.23
N GLN A 25 -47.04 53.50 -34.08
CA GLN A 25 -45.99 53.74 -33.09
C GLN A 25 -46.53 53.71 -31.66
N LEU A 26 -47.71 54.22 -31.38
CA LEU A 26 -48.36 54.14 -30.09
C LEU A 26 -48.68 52.70 -29.70
N ARG A 27 -49.17 51.91 -30.65
CA ARG A 27 -49.45 50.49 -30.46
C ARG A 27 -48.19 49.66 -30.23
N ARG A 28 -47.06 49.98 -30.90
CA ARG A 28 -45.74 49.31 -30.63
C ARG A 28 -45.22 49.69 -29.26
N ARG A 29 -45.37 50.93 -28.79
CA ARG A 29 -44.94 51.34 -27.44
C ARG A 29 -45.81 50.73 -26.34
N LEU A 30 -47.10 50.56 -26.56
CA LEU A 30 -48.01 49.93 -25.61
C LEU A 30 -47.74 48.38 -25.56
N LEU A 31 -47.53 47.74 -26.71
CA LEU A 31 -47.16 46.32 -26.76
C LEU A 31 -45.79 46.05 -26.14
N ALA A 32 -44.80 46.92 -26.32
CA ALA A 32 -43.49 46.81 -25.68
C ALA A 32 -43.59 46.93 -24.14
N LYS A 33 -44.44 47.85 -23.62
CA LYS A 33 -44.66 47.95 -22.18
C LYS A 33 -45.38 46.76 -21.59
N THR A 34 -46.37 46.20 -22.27
CA THR A 34 -47.05 44.99 -21.80
C THR A 34 -46.14 43.77 -21.82
N TRP A 35 -45.29 43.64 -22.85
CA TRP A 35 -44.26 42.58 -22.91
C TRP A 35 -43.24 42.70 -21.77
N LEU A 36 -42.85 43.92 -21.41
CA LEU A 36 -41.94 44.18 -20.28
C LEU A 36 -42.57 43.75 -18.94
N TRP A 37 -43.85 44.00 -18.76
CA TRP A 37 -44.60 43.56 -17.59
C TRP A 37 -44.77 42.06 -17.51
N TYR A 38 -45.01 41.37 -18.65
CA TYR A 38 -45.05 39.91 -18.72
C TYR A 38 -43.69 39.30 -18.44
N ALA A 39 -42.62 39.86 -18.98
CA ALA A 39 -41.25 39.40 -18.68
C ALA A 39 -40.90 39.58 -17.19
N CYS A 40 -41.24 40.73 -16.58
CA CYS A 40 -41.06 40.92 -15.13
C CYS A 40 -41.92 39.97 -14.30
N PHE A 41 -43.14 39.68 -14.72
CA PHE A 41 -44.00 38.72 -14.00
C PHE A 41 -43.50 37.29 -14.08
N ILE A 42 -42.97 36.88 -15.24
CA ILE A 42 -42.32 35.57 -15.43
C ILE A 42 -41.05 35.47 -14.60
N VAL A 43 -40.21 36.50 -14.57
CA VAL A 43 -39.00 36.54 -13.76
C VAL A 43 -39.32 36.56 -12.26
N ALA A 44 -40.30 37.30 -11.83
CA ALA A 44 -40.76 37.32 -10.43
C ALA A 44 -41.43 35.98 -10.04
N GLY A 45 -42.22 35.41 -10.93
CA GLY A 45 -42.85 34.11 -10.72
C GLY A 45 -41.82 32.95 -10.64
N THR A 46 -40.82 32.96 -11.51
CA THR A 46 -39.70 31.98 -11.45
C THR A 46 -38.84 32.18 -10.20
N ALA A 47 -38.62 33.41 -9.76
CA ALA A 47 -37.89 33.69 -8.53
C ALA A 47 -38.64 33.20 -7.27
N ILE A 48 -39.97 33.22 -7.28
CA ILE A 48 -40.80 32.73 -6.17
C ILE A 48 -40.98 31.20 -6.23
N LEU A 49 -41.00 30.59 -7.41
CA LEU A 49 -41.19 29.16 -7.62
C LEU A 49 -39.90 28.34 -7.53
N VAL A 50 -38.72 28.95 -7.57
CA VAL A 50 -37.45 28.29 -7.29
C VAL A 50 -37.16 28.41 -5.79
N PRO A 51 -37.64 27.51 -4.95
CA PRO A 51 -37.26 27.53 -3.53
C PRO A 51 -35.80 27.12 -3.47
N GLY A 52 -34.93 28.10 -3.47
CA GLY A 52 -33.52 27.94 -3.12
C GLY A 52 -33.34 27.50 -1.66
N ARG A 53 -33.99 26.39 -1.27
CA ARG A 53 -33.71 25.70 -0.02
C ARG A 53 -32.50 24.78 -0.22
N HIS A 54 -31.39 25.39 -0.62
CA HIS A 54 -30.11 24.74 -0.38
C HIS A 54 -29.85 24.88 1.11
N THR A 55 -30.14 23.84 1.86
CA THR A 55 -29.68 23.69 3.26
C THR A 55 -28.16 23.73 3.21
N ARG A 56 -27.59 24.93 3.43
CA ARG A 56 -26.13 25.05 3.55
C ARG A 56 -25.75 24.23 4.75
N ILE A 57 -25.02 23.14 4.51
CA ILE A 57 -24.46 22.33 5.58
C ILE A 57 -23.39 23.18 6.24
N PRO A 58 -23.53 23.52 7.55
CA PRO A 58 -22.54 24.36 8.22
C PRO A 58 -21.23 23.56 8.31
N THR A 59 -20.13 24.17 7.92
CA THR A 59 -18.79 23.64 8.18
C THR A 59 -18.44 23.94 9.63
N LEU A 60 -18.54 22.95 10.49
CA LEU A 60 -18.20 23.04 11.91
C LEU A 60 -16.86 22.37 12.14
N ALA A 61 -15.98 23.01 12.93
CA ALA A 61 -14.71 22.44 13.34
C ALA A 61 -14.89 21.41 14.47
N ALA A 62 -13.93 20.52 14.63
CA ALA A 62 -13.91 19.59 15.76
C ALA A 62 -13.79 20.35 17.09
N GLY A 63 -14.61 19.99 18.08
CA GLY A 63 -14.71 20.69 19.37
C GLY A 63 -15.67 21.88 19.39
N GLU A 64 -16.26 22.26 18.27
CA GLU A 64 -17.24 23.33 18.17
C GLU A 64 -18.63 22.82 18.57
N ILE A 65 -19.44 23.69 19.20
CA ILE A 65 -20.81 23.33 19.61
C ILE A 65 -21.75 23.62 18.44
N ALA A 66 -22.55 22.63 18.04
CA ALA A 66 -23.48 22.76 16.94
C ALA A 66 -24.60 23.80 17.25
N PRO A 67 -24.76 24.83 16.44
CA PRO A 67 -25.79 25.87 16.66
C PRO A 67 -27.21 25.39 16.32
N SER A 68 -27.34 24.32 15.52
CA SER A 68 -28.61 23.76 15.09
C SER A 68 -28.44 22.27 14.74
N ASP A 69 -29.57 21.55 14.68
CA ASP A 69 -29.56 20.17 14.19
C ASP A 69 -29.15 20.13 12.74
N VAL A 70 -28.19 19.23 12.43
CA VAL A 70 -27.79 18.93 11.05
C VAL A 70 -28.40 17.59 10.67
N VAL A 71 -29.41 17.63 9.81
CA VAL A 71 -30.15 16.45 9.35
C VAL A 71 -29.95 16.27 7.84
N MET A 72 -29.75 15.04 7.41
CA MET A 72 -29.60 14.71 5.99
C MET A 72 -30.91 14.90 5.23
N ASP A 73 -30.89 15.69 4.17
CA ASP A 73 -32.02 15.97 3.28
C ASP A 73 -32.24 14.91 2.20
N ARG A 74 -31.17 14.16 1.89
CA ARG A 74 -31.13 13.10 0.87
C ARG A 74 -30.21 11.97 1.27
N ASP A 75 -30.32 10.81 0.59
CA ASP A 75 -29.38 9.72 0.72
C ASP A 75 -28.04 10.12 0.09
N VAL A 76 -26.97 10.00 0.86
CA VAL A 76 -25.62 10.30 0.40
C VAL A 76 -24.69 9.14 0.75
N VAL A 77 -23.84 8.78 -0.20
CA VAL A 77 -22.73 7.83 0.02
C VAL A 77 -21.44 8.61 0.00
N LEU A 78 -20.70 8.56 1.09
CA LEU A 78 -19.42 9.25 1.23
C LEU A 78 -18.30 8.22 1.38
N PRO A 79 -17.12 8.45 0.77
CA PRO A 79 -15.93 7.64 1.08
C PRO A 79 -15.53 7.84 2.53
N ASP A 80 -15.15 6.75 3.19
CA ASP A 80 -14.57 6.76 4.54
C ASP A 80 -13.07 6.45 4.44
N PRO A 81 -12.23 7.47 4.37
CA PRO A 81 -10.79 7.27 4.21
C PRO A 81 -10.16 6.62 5.45
N GLU A 82 -10.70 6.87 6.66
CA GLU A 82 -10.17 6.32 7.90
C GLU A 82 -10.38 4.81 7.97
N SER A 83 -11.62 4.35 7.74
CA SER A 83 -11.93 2.92 7.68
C SER A 83 -11.23 2.23 6.50
N THR A 84 -11.04 2.92 5.37
CA THR A 84 -10.29 2.41 4.22
C THR A 84 -8.83 2.19 4.60
N GLU A 85 -8.20 3.18 5.23
CA GLU A 85 -6.81 3.10 5.63
C GLU A 85 -6.59 2.06 6.74
N GLU A 86 -7.54 1.92 7.66
CA GLU A 86 -7.49 0.86 8.67
C GLU A 86 -7.54 -0.54 8.02
N LYS A 87 -8.44 -0.74 7.05
CA LYS A 87 -8.50 -2.00 6.29
C LYS A 87 -7.21 -2.25 5.50
N ARG A 88 -6.62 -1.23 4.88
CA ARG A 88 -5.33 -1.33 4.18
C ARG A 88 -4.21 -1.73 5.11
N ARG A 89 -4.14 -1.13 6.29
CA ARG A 89 -3.15 -1.51 7.31
C ARG A 89 -3.33 -2.94 7.78
N ARG A 90 -4.57 -3.38 8.03
CA ARG A 90 -4.87 -4.77 8.40
C ARG A 90 -4.47 -5.74 7.30
N ALA A 91 -4.88 -5.49 6.04
CA ALA A 91 -4.51 -6.32 4.90
C ALA A 91 -2.99 -6.41 4.71
N SER A 92 -2.27 -5.31 4.88
CA SER A 92 -0.80 -5.28 4.85
C SER A 92 -0.17 -6.07 6.00
N ALA A 93 -0.75 -5.99 7.21
CA ALA A 93 -0.26 -6.68 8.39
C ALA A 93 -0.51 -8.21 8.35
N GLU A 94 -1.53 -8.67 7.61
CA GLU A 94 -1.83 -10.09 7.41
C GLU A 94 -0.83 -10.80 6.50
N VAL A 95 -0.09 -10.05 5.68
CA VAL A 95 0.92 -10.63 4.78
C VAL A 95 2.08 -11.20 5.58
N LEU A 96 2.33 -12.48 5.40
CA LEU A 96 3.46 -13.19 6.01
C LEU A 96 4.78 -12.72 5.40
N PRO A 97 5.85 -12.61 6.19
CA PRO A 97 7.18 -12.32 5.67
C PRO A 97 7.65 -13.48 4.76
N VAL A 98 8.33 -13.12 3.68
CA VAL A 98 8.85 -14.07 2.70
C VAL A 98 10.31 -14.34 3.01
N TYR A 99 10.64 -15.60 3.24
CA TYR A 99 12.01 -16.08 3.38
C TYR A 99 12.40 -16.92 2.17
N VAL A 100 13.64 -16.81 1.74
CA VAL A 100 14.21 -17.59 0.66
C VAL A 100 15.16 -18.63 1.23
N PHE A 101 14.90 -19.89 0.93
CA PHE A 101 15.79 -21.01 1.21
C PHE A 101 16.76 -21.20 0.04
N GLU A 102 18.06 -21.12 0.31
CA GLU A 102 19.15 -21.26 -0.65
C GLU A 102 19.86 -22.61 -0.48
N PRO A 103 19.51 -23.64 -1.26
CA PRO A 103 20.11 -24.97 -1.13
C PRO A 103 21.58 -25.01 -1.53
N ASP A 104 22.01 -24.14 -2.44
CA ASP A 104 23.37 -24.12 -2.99
C ASP A 104 24.43 -23.67 -1.98
N VAL A 105 24.03 -23.01 -0.91
CA VAL A 105 24.93 -22.61 0.19
C VAL A 105 25.56 -23.83 0.85
N ALA A 106 24.79 -24.90 1.05
CA ALA A 106 25.30 -26.15 1.63
C ALA A 106 26.34 -26.80 0.71
N SER A 107 26.04 -26.93 -0.58
CA SER A 107 26.94 -27.53 -1.57
C SER A 107 28.24 -26.74 -1.68
N ALA A 108 28.21 -25.43 -1.67
CA ALA A 108 29.39 -24.58 -1.70
C ALA A 108 30.33 -24.82 -0.50
N LEU A 109 29.78 -24.99 0.71
CA LEU A 109 30.60 -25.33 1.89
C LEU A 109 31.17 -26.76 1.78
N LEU A 110 30.38 -27.72 1.33
CA LEU A 110 30.85 -29.09 1.14
C LEU A 110 31.99 -29.19 0.12
N ASP A 111 31.94 -28.41 -0.95
CA ASP A 111 33.04 -28.35 -1.93
C ASP A 111 34.31 -27.74 -1.33
N LYS A 112 34.18 -26.71 -0.47
CA LYS A 112 35.31 -26.14 0.25
C LYS A 112 35.95 -27.17 1.19
N LEU A 113 35.15 -27.92 1.94
CA LEU A 113 35.64 -28.98 2.81
C LEU A 113 36.33 -30.09 1.99
N ASN A 114 35.77 -30.49 0.86
CA ASN A 114 36.38 -31.46 -0.01
C ASN A 114 37.80 -31.03 -0.44
N ARG A 115 37.97 -29.78 -0.86
CA ARG A 115 39.31 -29.25 -1.21
C ARG A 115 40.29 -29.30 -0.03
N VAL A 116 39.82 -28.94 1.17
CA VAL A 116 40.64 -29.01 2.41
C VAL A 116 41.12 -30.41 2.68
N PHE A 117 40.21 -31.40 2.64
CA PHE A 117 40.57 -32.81 2.89
C PHE A 117 41.45 -33.39 1.80
N GLN A 118 41.21 -33.09 0.53
CA GLN A 118 42.07 -33.55 -0.56
C GLN A 118 43.48 -32.99 -0.43
N GLU A 119 43.65 -31.69 -0.16
CA GLU A 119 44.96 -31.08 0.00
C GLU A 119 45.69 -31.61 1.25
N GLY A 120 44.97 -31.76 2.36
CA GLY A 120 45.53 -32.31 3.59
C GLY A 120 46.05 -33.76 3.41
N ARG A 121 45.37 -34.59 2.61
CA ARG A 121 45.85 -35.95 2.23
C ARG A 121 47.08 -35.89 1.31
N ARG A 122 47.14 -34.93 0.42
CA ARG A 122 48.28 -34.77 -0.54
C ARG A 122 49.54 -34.28 0.15
N GLN A 123 49.42 -33.34 1.06
CA GLN A 123 50.55 -32.67 1.69
C GLN A 123 50.30 -32.44 3.22
N PRO A 124 50.40 -33.50 4.04
CA PRO A 124 50.14 -33.39 5.47
C PRO A 124 51.31 -32.74 6.26
N GLY A 125 52.46 -32.51 5.62
CA GLY A 125 53.70 -32.04 6.25
C GLY A 125 53.73 -30.52 6.46
N GLY A 126 54.80 -30.08 7.14
CA GLY A 126 55.02 -28.67 7.53
C GLY A 126 54.62 -28.35 8.97
N THR A 127 54.88 -27.15 9.38
CA THR A 127 54.42 -26.64 10.68
C THR A 127 52.89 -26.51 10.71
N THR A 128 52.31 -26.55 11.91
CA THR A 128 50.83 -26.44 12.04
C THR A 128 50.34 -25.10 11.50
N ALA A 129 51.10 -24.04 11.59
CA ALA A 129 50.73 -22.71 11.07
C ALA A 129 50.78 -22.68 9.53
N GLU A 130 51.78 -23.27 8.89
CA GLU A 130 51.89 -23.43 7.42
C GLU A 130 50.77 -24.28 6.87
N LEU A 131 50.47 -25.39 7.54
CA LEU A 131 49.35 -26.24 7.16
C LEU A 131 48.01 -25.49 7.26
N ALA A 132 47.75 -24.77 8.35
CA ALA A 132 46.55 -23.99 8.52
C ALA A 132 46.40 -22.92 7.43
N HIS A 133 47.48 -22.22 7.10
CA HIS A 133 47.51 -21.22 6.04
C HIS A 133 47.22 -21.84 4.65
N ARG A 134 47.84 -22.91 4.31
CA ARG A 134 47.67 -23.64 3.04
C ARG A 134 46.24 -24.17 2.90
N LEU A 135 45.70 -24.82 3.92
CA LEU A 135 44.35 -25.33 3.92
C LEU A 135 43.31 -24.18 3.85
N SER A 136 43.58 -23.08 4.51
CA SER A 136 42.72 -21.90 4.45
C SER A 136 42.65 -21.30 3.04
N THR A 137 43.81 -21.22 2.36
CA THR A 137 43.92 -20.67 1.00
C THR A 137 43.19 -21.55 -0.01
N ILE A 138 43.41 -22.84 -0.01
CA ILE A 138 42.82 -23.79 -0.96
C ILE A 138 41.35 -23.99 -0.69
N GLY A 139 40.94 -24.13 0.56
CA GLY A 139 39.55 -24.29 0.97
C GLY A 139 38.74 -23.02 0.87
N SER A 140 39.40 -21.84 0.82
CA SER A 140 38.74 -20.53 1.00
C SER A 140 37.93 -20.52 2.30
N LEU A 141 38.54 -21.03 3.37
CA LEU A 141 37.97 -21.12 4.72
C LEU A 141 38.99 -20.57 5.73
N VAL A 142 38.52 -20.00 6.83
CA VAL A 142 39.40 -19.57 7.92
C VAL A 142 39.68 -20.82 8.81
N ILE A 143 40.87 -21.44 8.63
CA ILE A 143 41.31 -22.56 9.44
C ILE A 143 42.45 -22.10 10.37
N ARG A 144 42.26 -22.27 11.67
CA ARG A 144 43.24 -21.89 12.68
C ARG A 144 44.24 -23.03 12.94
N PRO A 145 45.44 -22.77 13.50
CA PRO A 145 46.44 -23.82 13.77
C PRO A 145 45.88 -25.00 14.56
N ARG A 146 45.11 -24.76 15.62
CA ARG A 146 44.47 -25.80 16.42
C ARG A 146 43.53 -26.73 15.63
N GLU A 147 42.81 -26.17 14.69
CA GLU A 147 41.88 -26.90 13.81
C GLU A 147 42.68 -27.74 12.78
N ALA A 148 43.73 -27.15 12.20
CA ALA A 148 44.63 -27.85 11.31
C ALA A 148 45.37 -29.04 12.03
N GLU A 149 45.69 -28.86 13.31
CA GLU A 149 46.27 -29.92 14.13
C GLU A 149 45.31 -31.10 14.32
N VAL A 150 44.02 -30.81 14.61
CA VAL A 150 42.98 -31.84 14.72
C VAL A 150 42.79 -32.57 13.40
N LEU A 151 42.69 -31.87 12.25
CA LEU A 151 42.57 -32.46 10.94
C LEU A 151 43.78 -33.37 10.59
N ARG A 152 45.00 -32.93 10.95
CA ARG A 152 46.24 -33.70 10.78
C ARG A 152 46.27 -34.93 11.69
N ALA A 153 45.87 -34.78 12.96
CA ALA A 153 45.79 -35.90 13.92
C ALA A 153 44.79 -36.97 13.47
N ALA A 154 43.72 -36.55 12.84
CA ALA A 154 42.73 -37.43 12.19
C ALA A 154 43.21 -37.96 10.84
N ARG A 155 44.43 -37.61 10.37
CA ARG A 155 45.02 -38.01 9.08
C ARG A 155 44.14 -37.70 7.88
N PHE A 156 43.28 -36.66 7.97
CA PHE A 156 42.31 -36.29 6.94
C PHE A 156 41.47 -37.49 6.47
N SER A 157 41.08 -38.38 7.40
CA SER A 157 40.40 -39.65 7.10
C SER A 157 39.04 -39.37 6.38
N GLU A 158 38.65 -40.33 5.53
CA GLU A 158 37.33 -40.25 4.84
C GLU A 158 36.17 -40.34 5.81
N GLU A 159 36.37 -41.07 6.93
CA GLU A 159 35.38 -41.19 7.99
C GLU A 159 35.07 -39.81 8.64
N LEU A 160 36.11 -39.05 9.00
CA LEU A 160 35.91 -37.68 9.53
C LEU A 160 35.28 -36.75 8.48
N ASP A 161 35.74 -36.80 7.22
CA ASP A 161 35.16 -36.02 6.12
C ASP A 161 33.67 -36.36 5.96
N GLY A 162 33.30 -37.65 5.98
CA GLY A 162 31.90 -38.08 5.91
C GLY A 162 31.06 -37.56 7.06
N SER A 163 31.55 -37.68 8.31
CA SER A 163 30.84 -37.19 9.49
C SER A 163 30.65 -35.68 9.45
N LEU A 164 31.67 -34.90 9.06
CA LEU A 164 31.54 -33.45 8.93
C LEU A 164 30.51 -33.04 7.86
N ARG A 165 30.51 -33.76 6.73
CA ARG A 165 29.52 -33.53 5.64
C ARG A 165 28.10 -33.81 6.12
N GLU A 166 27.92 -34.91 6.85
CA GLU A 166 26.60 -35.29 7.35
C GLU A 166 26.04 -34.23 8.33
N VAL A 167 26.88 -33.75 9.26
CA VAL A 167 26.52 -32.69 10.18
C VAL A 167 26.16 -31.41 9.41
N VAL A 168 26.99 -30.97 8.47
CA VAL A 168 26.74 -29.78 7.65
C VAL A 168 25.42 -29.91 6.89
N GLN A 169 25.18 -31.03 6.21
CA GLN A 169 23.95 -31.27 5.47
C GLN A 169 22.72 -31.29 6.36
N ARG A 170 22.81 -31.87 7.56
CA ARG A 170 21.73 -31.95 8.53
C ARG A 170 21.34 -30.54 9.00
N LEU A 171 22.34 -29.73 9.40
CA LEU A 171 22.10 -28.39 9.89
C LEU A 171 21.52 -27.47 8.78
N TYR A 172 22.04 -27.55 7.56
CA TYR A 172 21.49 -26.78 6.43
C TYR A 172 20.09 -27.21 6.00
N ARG A 173 19.76 -28.51 6.12
CA ARG A 173 18.38 -28.98 5.87
C ARG A 173 17.39 -28.46 6.91
N GLN A 174 17.83 -28.26 8.15
CA GLN A 174 17.03 -27.61 9.18
C GLN A 174 16.80 -26.13 8.87
N GLY A 175 17.78 -25.47 8.24
CA GLY A 175 17.77 -24.06 7.87
C GLY A 175 18.45 -23.18 8.92
N ILE A 176 19.34 -22.32 8.46
CA ILE A 176 20.09 -21.37 9.29
C ILE A 176 19.66 -19.96 8.88
N VAL A 177 19.17 -19.18 9.83
CA VAL A 177 18.76 -17.79 9.63
C VAL A 177 19.79 -16.81 10.18
N SER A 178 19.87 -15.62 9.60
CA SER A 178 20.78 -14.58 10.06
C SER A 178 20.31 -13.91 11.36
N ASP A 179 19.00 -13.77 11.54
CA ASP A 179 18.37 -13.14 12.69
C ASP A 179 17.13 -13.95 13.11
N ARG A 180 17.35 -14.77 14.12
CA ARG A 180 16.28 -15.58 14.69
C ARG A 180 15.25 -14.76 15.43
N MET A 181 15.63 -13.63 16.01
CA MET A 181 14.69 -12.77 16.73
C MET A 181 13.69 -12.11 15.77
N GLU A 182 14.15 -11.67 14.60
CA GLU A 182 13.28 -11.15 13.55
C GLU A 182 12.29 -12.23 13.06
N LEU A 183 12.78 -13.46 12.87
CA LEU A 183 11.96 -14.61 12.47
C LEU A 183 10.86 -14.91 13.51
N LEU A 184 11.22 -14.94 14.81
CA LEU A 184 10.31 -15.27 15.90
C LEU A 184 9.17 -14.22 16.10
N GLN A 185 9.30 -13.02 15.57
CA GLN A 185 8.19 -12.05 15.55
C GLN A 185 6.97 -12.56 14.74
N SER A 186 7.19 -13.54 13.89
CA SER A 186 6.14 -14.16 13.07
C SER A 186 5.74 -15.57 13.56
N ALA A 187 6.18 -15.97 14.78
CA ALA A 187 5.98 -17.33 15.29
C ALA A 187 4.50 -17.76 15.34
N ASP A 188 3.60 -16.83 15.69
CA ASP A 188 2.17 -17.13 15.80
C ASP A 188 1.47 -17.34 14.45
N ARG A 189 2.05 -16.83 13.36
CA ARG A 189 1.41 -16.83 12.03
C ARG A 189 2.19 -17.66 11.00
N GLY A 190 3.45 -17.92 11.28
CA GLY A 190 4.37 -18.56 10.34
C GLY A 190 4.98 -17.60 9.34
N ILE A 191 5.70 -18.16 8.38
CA ILE A 191 6.40 -17.44 7.30
C ILE A 191 6.07 -18.07 5.95
N THR A 192 6.21 -17.30 4.88
CA THR A 192 6.23 -17.88 3.53
C THR A 192 7.67 -18.28 3.19
N LEU A 193 7.90 -19.57 2.98
CA LEU A 193 9.21 -20.08 2.57
C LEU A 193 9.21 -20.38 1.08
N LYS A 194 10.14 -19.79 0.36
CA LYS A 194 10.35 -19.96 -1.08
C LYS A 194 11.72 -20.59 -1.32
N THR A 195 11.82 -21.55 -2.21
CA THR A 195 13.12 -22.12 -2.61
C THR A 195 13.73 -21.30 -3.74
N ALA A 196 14.98 -20.87 -3.59
CA ALA A 196 15.71 -20.15 -4.62
C ALA A 196 15.75 -20.95 -5.94
N GLY A 197 15.52 -20.27 -7.06
CA GLY A 197 15.49 -20.89 -8.39
C GLY A 197 14.27 -21.77 -8.69
N LYS A 198 13.31 -21.87 -7.78
CA LYS A 198 12.05 -22.59 -7.98
C LYS A 198 10.86 -21.67 -7.79
N SER A 199 9.75 -22.01 -8.44
CA SER A 199 8.46 -21.31 -8.23
C SER A 199 7.67 -21.89 -7.04
N ASP A 200 8.27 -22.81 -6.31
CA ASP A 200 7.65 -23.49 -5.18
C ASP A 200 7.73 -22.62 -3.93
N GLU A 201 6.59 -22.38 -3.33
CA GLU A 201 6.48 -21.66 -2.06
C GLU A 201 5.42 -22.32 -1.17
N HIS A 202 5.67 -22.33 0.13
CA HIS A 202 4.72 -22.85 1.11
C HIS A 202 4.77 -22.04 2.40
N VAL A 203 3.73 -22.16 3.21
CA VAL A 203 3.70 -21.56 4.54
C VAL A 203 4.35 -22.53 5.52
N GLU A 204 5.43 -22.07 6.15
CA GLU A 204 6.10 -22.78 7.23
C GLU A 204 5.60 -22.24 8.58
N LEU A 205 4.98 -23.09 9.35
CA LEU A 205 4.41 -22.73 10.66
C LEU A 205 5.40 -23.00 11.80
N ASP A 206 6.27 -24.01 11.64
CA ASP A 206 7.28 -24.32 12.65
C ASP A 206 8.54 -23.46 12.44
N VAL A 207 8.45 -22.20 12.82
CA VAL A 207 9.60 -21.29 12.75
C VAL A 207 10.67 -21.59 13.79
N TYR A 208 10.36 -22.38 14.83
CA TYR A 208 11.31 -22.74 15.88
C TYR A 208 12.36 -23.75 15.42
N ARG A 209 12.09 -24.48 14.34
CA ARG A 209 13.02 -25.43 13.75
C ARG A 209 14.31 -24.79 13.20
N PHE A 210 14.24 -23.50 12.81
CA PHE A 210 15.37 -22.81 12.21
C PHE A 210 16.44 -22.50 13.24
N LEU A 211 17.69 -22.70 12.84
CA LEU A 211 18.86 -22.43 13.65
C LEU A 211 19.28 -20.98 13.55
N ASP A 212 19.78 -20.44 14.65
CA ASP A 212 20.39 -19.12 14.66
C ASP A 212 21.82 -19.17 14.10
N GLY A 213 22.10 -18.37 13.07
CA GLY A 213 23.44 -18.17 12.52
C GLY A 213 24.35 -17.30 13.36
N GLY A 214 23.88 -16.85 14.53
CA GLY A 214 24.60 -15.97 15.46
C GLY A 214 25.64 -16.68 16.34
N PRO A 215 26.00 -16.08 17.46
CA PRO A 215 27.09 -16.54 18.34
C PRO A 215 26.89 -17.95 18.92
N GLY A 216 25.66 -18.43 18.99
CA GLY A 216 25.33 -19.76 19.50
C GLY A 216 25.52 -20.91 18.49
N LEU A 217 25.85 -20.60 17.23
CA LEU A 217 26.01 -21.62 16.20
C LEU A 217 27.13 -22.67 16.51
N PRO A 218 28.31 -22.30 17.09
CA PRO A 218 29.32 -23.25 17.43
C PRO A 218 28.84 -24.37 18.37
N GLU A 219 28.04 -24.02 19.38
CA GLU A 219 27.50 -25.00 20.34
C GLU A 219 26.52 -25.98 19.65
N VAL A 220 25.69 -25.47 18.72
CA VAL A 220 24.77 -26.31 17.94
C VAL A 220 25.55 -27.26 17.03
N VAL A 221 26.61 -26.77 16.38
CA VAL A 221 27.49 -27.60 15.55
C VAL A 221 28.21 -28.66 16.41
N GLU A 222 28.71 -28.29 17.61
CA GLU A 222 29.37 -29.20 18.54
C GLU A 222 28.42 -30.33 18.99
N GLN A 223 27.17 -29.99 19.30
CA GLN A 223 26.14 -30.99 19.59
C GLN A 223 25.88 -31.91 18.39
N GLY A 224 25.84 -31.37 17.18
CA GLY A 224 25.73 -32.13 15.95
C GLY A 224 26.90 -33.11 15.78
N LEU A 225 28.14 -32.66 16.05
CA LEU A 225 29.33 -33.49 16.00
C LEU A 225 29.35 -34.51 17.13
N ALA A 226 28.76 -34.25 18.29
CA ALA A 226 28.70 -35.19 19.41
C ALA A 226 27.77 -36.37 19.14
N ALA A 227 26.79 -36.18 18.24
CA ALA A 227 25.90 -37.26 17.81
C ALA A 227 26.55 -38.23 16.82
N GLU A 228 27.64 -37.80 16.16
CA GLU A 228 28.38 -38.67 15.22
C GLU A 228 29.32 -39.64 15.96
N THR A 229 29.25 -40.90 15.57
CA THR A 229 30.19 -41.93 16.03
C THR A 229 31.56 -41.74 15.35
N GLY A 230 32.63 -41.83 16.11
CA GLY A 230 34.00 -41.76 15.55
C GLY A 230 34.68 -40.39 15.73
N ILE A 231 33.96 -39.33 16.14
CA ILE A 231 34.57 -38.04 16.46
C ILE A 231 34.96 -37.98 17.92
N ARG A 232 36.26 -37.91 18.18
CA ARG A 232 36.82 -37.80 19.53
C ARG A 232 36.32 -36.52 20.21
N ARG A 233 36.09 -36.57 21.51
CA ARG A 233 35.55 -35.46 22.30
C ARG A 233 36.42 -34.20 22.22
N ASP A 234 37.77 -34.38 22.27
CA ASP A 234 38.75 -33.28 22.20
C ASP A 234 38.81 -32.58 20.83
N TRP A 235 38.27 -33.19 19.76
CA TRP A 235 38.22 -32.66 18.40
C TRP A 235 36.94 -31.84 18.12
N ARG A 236 35.86 -32.05 18.88
CA ARG A 236 34.54 -31.50 18.61
C ARG A 236 34.54 -29.96 18.65
N ALA A 237 35.03 -29.37 19.72
CA ALA A 237 35.02 -27.90 19.87
C ALA A 237 35.86 -27.17 18.80
N PRO A 238 37.10 -27.57 18.45
CA PRO A 238 37.83 -26.96 17.34
C PRO A 238 37.12 -27.11 15.99
N LEU A 239 36.62 -28.32 15.67
CA LEU A 239 35.90 -28.55 14.42
C LEU A 239 34.59 -27.78 14.37
N ALA A 240 33.85 -27.70 15.47
CA ALA A 240 32.63 -26.89 15.56
C ALA A 240 32.91 -25.41 15.32
N ALA A 241 33.97 -24.88 15.91
CA ALA A 241 34.37 -23.46 15.71
C ALA A 241 34.80 -23.21 14.25
N MET A 242 35.47 -24.19 13.59
CA MET A 242 35.82 -24.09 12.18
C MET A 242 34.56 -24.07 11.29
N LEU A 243 33.66 -25.03 11.48
CA LEU A 243 32.44 -25.15 10.69
C LEU A 243 31.52 -23.94 10.90
N ALA A 244 31.27 -23.54 12.14
CA ALA A 244 30.40 -22.41 12.45
C ALA A 244 30.87 -21.10 11.81
N ARG A 245 32.19 -20.88 11.74
CA ARG A 245 32.75 -19.69 11.03
C ARG A 245 32.59 -19.81 9.51
N ALA A 246 32.53 -20.99 8.98
CA ALA A 246 32.39 -21.25 7.54
C ALA A 246 30.91 -21.29 7.10
N MET A 247 30.01 -21.56 8.02
CA MET A 247 28.58 -21.60 7.74
C MET A 247 28.02 -20.20 7.61
N VAL A 248 27.26 -19.97 6.55
CA VAL A 248 26.50 -18.74 6.33
C VAL A 248 25.01 -19.09 6.31
N PRO A 249 24.14 -18.17 6.69
CA PRO A 249 22.70 -18.41 6.63
C PRO A 249 22.25 -18.83 5.23
N ASN A 250 21.36 -19.82 5.16
CA ASN A 250 20.73 -20.29 3.93
C ASN A 250 19.22 -20.05 3.90
N VAL A 251 18.67 -19.41 4.95
CA VAL A 251 17.30 -18.93 5.01
C VAL A 251 17.36 -17.45 5.26
N VAL A 252 17.02 -16.65 4.25
CA VAL A 252 17.20 -15.22 4.23
C VAL A 252 15.87 -14.51 4.02
N LEU A 253 15.59 -13.47 4.81
CA LEU A 253 14.38 -12.65 4.64
C LEU A 253 14.46 -11.85 3.33
N ASP A 254 13.51 -12.07 2.43
CA ASP A 254 13.30 -11.24 1.25
C ASP A 254 12.44 -10.03 1.62
N ARG A 255 13.10 -8.96 2.04
CA ARG A 255 12.43 -7.71 2.44
C ARG A 255 11.73 -7.04 1.26
N ALA A 256 12.29 -7.14 0.06
CA ALA A 256 11.74 -6.52 -1.14
C ALA A 256 10.43 -7.19 -1.55
N GLU A 257 10.43 -8.51 -1.64
CA GLU A 257 9.22 -9.28 -1.95
C GLU A 257 8.15 -9.14 -0.87
N THR A 258 8.55 -9.18 0.42
CA THR A 258 7.63 -8.97 1.55
C THR A 258 6.94 -7.60 1.45
N LEU A 259 7.71 -6.54 1.18
CA LEU A 259 7.17 -5.19 1.02
C LEU A 259 6.25 -5.10 -0.20
N ALA A 260 6.65 -5.67 -1.33
CA ALA A 260 5.83 -5.69 -2.55
C ALA A 260 4.48 -6.37 -2.32
N ARG A 261 4.45 -7.52 -1.62
CA ARG A 261 3.21 -8.22 -1.25
C ARG A 261 2.34 -7.39 -0.30
N ARG A 262 2.93 -6.72 0.68
CA ARG A 262 2.22 -5.83 1.61
C ARG A 262 1.57 -4.65 0.89
N LEU A 263 2.30 -3.99 0.00
CA LEU A 263 1.78 -2.89 -0.82
C LEU A 263 0.66 -3.37 -1.75
N LYS A 264 0.82 -4.53 -2.38
CA LYS A 264 -0.21 -5.14 -3.21
C LYS A 264 -1.48 -5.45 -2.40
N ALA A 265 -1.34 -6.04 -1.22
CA ALA A 265 -2.47 -6.32 -0.34
C ALA A 265 -3.19 -5.03 0.08
N ALA A 266 -2.46 -3.99 0.47
CA ALA A 266 -3.04 -2.69 0.82
C ALA A 266 -3.75 -2.02 -0.38
N SER A 267 -3.17 -2.08 -1.59
CA SER A 267 -3.75 -1.47 -2.79
C SER A 267 -4.96 -2.22 -3.33
N SER A 268 -5.12 -3.50 -3.02
CA SER A 268 -6.29 -4.31 -3.41
C SER A 268 -7.53 -4.07 -2.54
N VAL A 269 -7.39 -3.31 -1.44
CA VAL A 269 -8.52 -2.97 -0.57
C VAL A 269 -9.39 -1.92 -1.24
N GLU A 270 -10.65 -2.26 -1.48
CA GLU A 270 -11.67 -1.33 -1.98
C GLU A 270 -11.96 -0.21 -0.98
N GLU A 271 -12.28 0.97 -1.51
CA GLU A 271 -12.67 2.10 -0.68
C GLU A 271 -13.94 1.81 0.12
N VAL A 272 -13.85 2.03 1.42
CA VAL A 272 -15.01 1.92 2.31
C VAL A 272 -15.88 3.16 2.13
N SER A 273 -17.18 2.95 1.94
CA SER A 273 -18.15 4.02 1.84
C SER A 273 -19.16 3.94 2.98
N VAL A 274 -19.49 5.08 3.56
CA VAL A 274 -20.56 5.20 4.55
C VAL A 274 -21.81 5.75 3.88
N ARG A 275 -22.91 5.01 4.00
CA ARG A 275 -24.23 5.44 3.53
C ARG A 275 -24.93 6.24 4.63
N LEU A 276 -25.24 7.49 4.33
CA LEU A 276 -26.02 8.39 5.17
C LEU A 276 -27.42 8.51 4.60
N PRO A 277 -28.43 7.85 5.18
CA PRO A 277 -29.79 7.90 4.68
C PRO A 277 -30.42 9.25 4.98
N ARG A 278 -31.41 9.63 4.18
CA ARG A 278 -32.26 10.80 4.41
C ARG A 278 -32.89 10.73 5.81
N GLY A 279 -32.93 11.85 6.51
CA GLY A 279 -33.46 11.96 7.88
C GLY A 279 -32.50 11.59 8.98
N LYS A 280 -31.29 11.10 8.66
CA LYS A 280 -30.25 10.83 9.67
C LYS A 280 -29.78 12.15 10.27
N VAL A 281 -29.87 12.27 11.60
CA VAL A 281 -29.27 13.39 12.35
C VAL A 281 -27.77 13.12 12.50
N LEU A 282 -26.94 14.03 12.00
CA LEU A 282 -25.48 13.98 12.11
C LEU A 282 -24.99 14.60 13.40
N VAL A 283 -25.55 15.76 13.76
CA VAL A 283 -25.26 16.49 15.01
C VAL A 283 -26.55 17.15 15.49
N ARG A 284 -26.78 17.11 16.77
CA ARG A 284 -27.89 17.85 17.39
C ARG A 284 -27.43 19.21 17.89
N ARG A 285 -28.35 20.14 18.00
CA ARG A 285 -28.09 21.45 18.61
C ARG A 285 -27.55 21.27 20.03
N GLY A 286 -26.44 21.91 20.32
CA GLY A 286 -25.78 21.86 21.62
C GLY A 286 -24.79 20.70 21.81
N ASP A 287 -24.70 19.77 20.84
CA ASP A 287 -23.69 18.70 20.87
C ASP A 287 -22.33 19.24 20.43
N GLU A 288 -21.26 18.73 21.03
CA GLU A 288 -19.89 18.97 20.60
C GLU A 288 -19.59 18.14 19.34
N VAL A 289 -19.05 18.79 18.33
CA VAL A 289 -18.72 18.15 17.06
C VAL A 289 -17.44 17.31 17.21
N THR A 290 -17.59 15.99 17.06
CA THR A 290 -16.43 15.08 17.09
C THR A 290 -15.56 15.27 15.85
N PRO A 291 -14.26 14.92 15.88
CA PRO A 291 -13.38 14.98 14.70
C PRO A 291 -13.91 14.20 13.49
N GLN A 292 -14.58 13.06 13.73
CA GLN A 292 -15.22 12.27 12.67
C GLN A 292 -16.40 13.00 12.05
N THR A 293 -17.25 13.60 12.87
CA THR A 293 -18.43 14.36 12.41
C THR A 293 -18.01 15.61 11.66
N ALA A 294 -16.97 16.32 12.12
CA ALA A 294 -16.42 17.49 11.42
C ALA A 294 -15.94 17.14 10.00
N ARG A 295 -15.23 16.01 9.84
CA ARG A 295 -14.79 15.52 8.53
C ARG A 295 -15.98 15.16 7.62
N LEU A 296 -17.00 14.49 8.16
CA LEU A 296 -18.21 14.17 7.40
C LEU A 296 -18.94 15.43 6.93
N LEU A 297 -19.07 16.44 7.80
CA LEU A 297 -19.68 17.73 7.46
C LEU A 297 -18.88 18.47 6.38
N ALA A 298 -17.54 18.47 6.48
CA ALA A 298 -16.66 19.07 5.47
C ALA A 298 -16.80 18.36 4.10
N ALA A 299 -16.76 17.03 4.07
CA ALA A 299 -16.94 16.24 2.84
C ALA A 299 -18.33 16.44 2.20
N LEU A 300 -19.37 16.58 3.02
CA LEU A 300 -20.73 16.90 2.55
C LEU A 300 -20.82 18.33 2.00
N ALA A 301 -20.17 19.31 2.63
CA ALA A 301 -20.15 20.70 2.18
C ALA A 301 -19.42 20.83 0.83
N GLU A 302 -18.29 20.15 0.67
CA GLU A 302 -17.52 20.14 -0.58
C GLU A 302 -18.32 19.51 -1.73
N ARG A 303 -19.01 18.39 -1.47
CA ARG A 303 -19.84 17.74 -2.48
C ARG A 303 -21.09 18.57 -2.84
N ASN A 304 -21.62 19.34 -1.90
CA ASN A 304 -22.74 20.24 -2.16
C ASN A 304 -22.32 21.47 -2.98
N SER A 305 -21.11 22.00 -2.76
CA SER A 305 -20.57 23.10 -3.54
C SER A 305 -20.24 22.71 -4.99
N SER A 306 -19.78 21.46 -5.21
CA SER A 306 -19.49 20.93 -6.56
C SER A 306 -20.74 20.54 -7.35
N SER A 307 -21.91 20.43 -6.72
CA SER A 307 -23.19 20.12 -7.37
C SER A 307 -24.08 21.34 -7.62
N GLU A 308 -23.58 22.58 -7.47
CA GLU A 308 -24.30 23.76 -7.93
C GLU A 308 -24.43 23.69 -9.47
N PRO A 309 -25.64 23.50 -10.03
CA PRO A 309 -25.83 23.71 -11.45
C PRO A 309 -25.55 25.17 -11.71
N LEU A 310 -24.75 25.51 -12.70
CA LEU A 310 -24.60 26.82 -13.27
C LEU A 310 -26.00 27.48 -13.29
N PRO A 311 -26.17 28.68 -12.75
CA PRO A 311 -27.48 29.26 -12.57
C PRO A 311 -28.23 29.22 -13.90
N SER A 312 -29.47 28.73 -13.87
CA SER A 312 -30.37 28.52 -15.01
C SER A 312 -30.67 29.84 -15.77
N LEU A 313 -29.94 30.91 -15.50
CA LEU A 313 -29.92 32.16 -16.28
C LEU A 313 -29.59 31.95 -17.76
N VAL A 314 -28.79 30.90 -18.10
CA VAL A 314 -28.52 30.54 -19.52
C VAL A 314 -29.74 29.93 -20.18
N GLY A 315 -30.54 29.15 -19.44
CA GLY A 315 -31.78 28.56 -19.98
C GLY A 315 -32.86 29.58 -20.27
N VAL A 316 -32.96 30.64 -19.52
CA VAL A 316 -33.92 31.73 -19.73
C VAL A 316 -33.47 32.62 -20.89
N ALA A 317 -32.19 32.84 -21.09
CA ALA A 317 -31.64 33.59 -22.21
C ALA A 317 -31.85 32.89 -23.57
N LEU A 318 -31.88 31.57 -23.60
CA LEU A 318 -32.09 30.76 -24.79
C LEU A 318 -33.56 30.64 -25.21
N LEU A 319 -34.52 30.93 -24.31
CA LEU A 319 -35.95 30.94 -24.59
C LEU A 319 -36.48 32.33 -25.04
N LEU A 320 -35.68 33.38 -24.97
CA LEU A 320 -36.00 34.76 -25.33
C LEU A 320 -35.29 35.26 -26.61
N GLY A 321 -34.46 34.44 -27.24
CA GLY A 321 -33.86 34.68 -28.57
C GLY A 321 -34.59 33.90 -29.65
#